data_f5dcff6e4dc415f4e1e403f45edac2ec
#
_entry.id   f5dcff6e4dc415f4e1e403f45edac2ec
#
_cell.length_a   1.000
_cell.length_b   1.000
_cell.length_c   1.000
_cell.angle_alpha   90.00
_cell.angle_beta   90.00
_cell.angle_gamma   90.00
#
_symmetry.space_group_name_H-M   'P 1'
#
loop_
_entity.id
_entity.type
_entity.pdbx_description
1 polymer ?
#
loop_
_entity_poly.entity_id
_entity_poly.type
_entity_poly.pdbx_seq_one_letter_code
_entity_poly.pdbx_strand_id
1 'polypeptide(L)'
;MTWSTRDIPPQHGRLALITGATGGLGYETALALAGAGAAVVLTGRNAAKGEAALERIRVAHPTAAISYADLDLASLASIREFAERFAGIHDALDLLVNNAGVMMPPVRHVTADGFELQFGTNYLGHVALTARLLALLRRGQRPRVVTVSSAAHRMQAAIHFDDLQWERSYAPWPAYAQSKLANLLFAFELQRRSDANGWGLLSDAAHPGYARTGLQSAGPALGRTRPSLFDVVSKLIAPFASQSAADGALPTLFAATSPDAKPAGYYGPQDFFEMRGPVGVARVGPQAQDKAVAARLWDLSERLVGVRWPERVLAAA
;
A
#
# COMPACT_ATOMS: atom_id res chain seq x y z
N MET A 1 -20.09 0.73 -18.59
CA MET A 1 -20.44 1.25 -17.25
C MET A 1 -19.15 1.50 -16.50
N THR A 2 -19.08 2.56 -15.72
CA THR A 2 -17.87 2.92 -14.94
C THR A 2 -17.92 2.17 -13.62
N TRP A 3 -16.90 1.40 -13.27
CA TRP A 3 -16.81 0.68 -12.01
C TRP A 3 -16.82 1.62 -10.80
N SER A 4 -17.56 1.28 -9.76
CA SER A 4 -17.79 2.08 -8.57
C SER A 4 -17.86 1.21 -7.32
N THR A 5 -18.03 1.80 -6.14
CA THR A 5 -18.24 1.04 -4.89
C THR A 5 -19.49 0.18 -4.89
N ARG A 6 -20.49 0.45 -5.77
CA ARG A 6 -21.70 -0.36 -5.93
C ARG A 6 -21.43 -1.68 -6.65
N ASP A 7 -20.31 -1.79 -7.35
CA ASP A 7 -19.88 -2.98 -8.08
C ASP A 7 -19.01 -3.90 -7.23
N ILE A 8 -18.74 -3.54 -5.97
CA ILE A 8 -18.02 -4.39 -5.01
C ILE A 8 -18.91 -5.61 -4.71
N PRO A 9 -18.45 -6.84 -5.00
CA PRO A 9 -19.19 -8.03 -4.62
C PRO A 9 -19.35 -8.14 -3.11
N PRO A 10 -20.38 -8.81 -2.58
CA PRO A 10 -20.52 -9.03 -1.14
C PRO A 10 -19.23 -9.61 -0.52
N GLN A 11 -18.79 -9.00 0.57
CA GLN A 11 -17.56 -9.36 1.28
C GLN A 11 -17.81 -10.05 2.64
N HIS A 12 -19.02 -10.54 2.86
CA HIS A 12 -19.37 -11.25 4.10
C HIS A 12 -18.44 -12.44 4.37
N GLY A 13 -18.02 -12.58 5.62
CA GLY A 13 -17.14 -13.65 6.07
C GLY A 13 -15.67 -13.46 5.67
N ARG A 14 -15.30 -12.32 5.05
CA ARG A 14 -13.91 -11.99 4.70
C ARG A 14 -13.32 -10.99 5.69
N LEU A 15 -12.05 -11.17 6.01
CA LEU A 15 -11.26 -10.26 6.85
C LEU A 15 -10.31 -9.43 5.97
N ALA A 16 -10.40 -8.12 6.12
CA ALA A 16 -9.52 -7.16 5.46
C ALA A 16 -8.64 -6.41 6.47
N LEU A 17 -7.35 -6.31 6.20
CA LEU A 17 -6.38 -5.50 6.94
C LEU A 17 -5.89 -4.37 6.04
N ILE A 18 -6.00 -3.11 6.51
CA ILE A 18 -5.63 -1.94 5.72
C ILE A 18 -4.62 -1.08 6.49
N THR A 19 -3.43 -0.88 5.92
CA THR A 19 -2.42 -0.03 6.54
C THR A 19 -2.69 1.45 6.29
N GLY A 20 -2.49 2.30 7.32
CA GLY A 20 -2.71 3.74 7.21
C GLY A 20 -4.16 4.13 6.94
N ALA A 21 -5.10 3.46 7.60
CA ALA A 21 -6.53 3.59 7.33
C ALA A 21 -7.26 4.62 8.21
N THR A 22 -6.53 5.46 8.95
CA THR A 22 -7.14 6.48 9.82
C THR A 22 -7.59 7.75 9.08
N GLY A 23 -7.34 7.82 7.77
CA GLY A 23 -7.73 8.94 6.90
C GLY A 23 -7.39 8.68 5.44
N GLY A 24 -7.78 9.62 4.56
CA GLY A 24 -7.47 9.57 3.13
C GLY A 24 -7.93 8.29 2.44
N LEU A 25 -7.10 7.77 1.53
CA LEU A 25 -7.42 6.59 0.72
C LEU A 25 -7.71 5.34 1.55
N GLY A 26 -6.89 5.09 2.58
CA GLY A 26 -7.06 3.93 3.44
C GLY A 26 -8.40 3.95 4.19
N TYR A 27 -8.83 5.12 4.66
CA TYR A 27 -10.13 5.29 5.29
C TYR A 27 -11.28 5.03 4.30
N GLU A 28 -11.22 5.60 3.09
CA GLU A 28 -12.26 5.38 2.07
C GLU A 28 -12.32 3.91 1.61
N THR A 29 -11.15 3.25 1.54
CA THR A 29 -11.07 1.82 1.27
C THR A 29 -11.73 1.00 2.39
N ALA A 30 -11.45 1.33 3.66
CA ALA A 30 -12.04 0.68 4.81
C ALA A 30 -13.57 0.87 4.87
N LEU A 31 -14.03 2.11 4.65
CA LEU A 31 -15.45 2.46 4.63
C LEU A 31 -16.22 1.65 3.58
N ALA A 32 -15.69 1.56 2.35
CA ALA A 32 -16.33 0.82 1.27
C ALA A 32 -16.35 -0.69 1.51
N LEU A 33 -15.26 -1.26 2.03
CA LEU A 33 -15.20 -2.69 2.35
C LEU A 33 -16.11 -3.06 3.52
N ALA A 34 -16.18 -2.22 4.54
CA ALA A 34 -17.13 -2.38 5.66
C ALA A 34 -18.57 -2.30 5.17
N GLY A 35 -18.90 -1.37 4.28
CA GLY A 35 -20.22 -1.26 3.65
C GLY A 35 -20.58 -2.46 2.77
N ALA A 36 -19.60 -3.15 2.21
CA ALA A 36 -19.79 -4.39 1.45
C ALA A 36 -19.84 -5.65 2.35
N GLY A 37 -19.74 -5.52 3.68
CA GLY A 37 -19.90 -6.59 4.66
C GLY A 37 -18.60 -7.29 5.08
N ALA A 38 -17.43 -6.77 4.74
CA ALA A 38 -16.16 -7.29 5.26
C ALA A 38 -15.99 -6.96 6.75
N ALA A 39 -15.32 -7.85 7.48
CA ALA A 39 -14.67 -7.48 8.72
C ALA A 39 -13.39 -6.68 8.37
N VAL A 40 -13.19 -5.50 8.98
CA VAL A 40 -12.09 -4.60 8.59
C VAL A 40 -11.27 -4.20 9.80
N VAL A 41 -9.96 -4.45 9.74
CA VAL A 41 -8.98 -3.95 10.72
C VAL A 41 -8.25 -2.75 10.11
N LEU A 42 -8.49 -1.59 10.69
CA LEU A 42 -7.78 -0.36 10.37
C LEU A 42 -6.47 -0.32 11.14
N THR A 43 -5.38 0.10 10.51
CA THR A 43 -4.14 0.35 11.26
C THR A 43 -3.57 1.73 11.04
N GLY A 44 -2.80 2.20 12.02
CA GLY A 44 -2.12 3.48 12.01
C GLY A 44 -1.26 3.67 13.25
N ARG A 45 -0.63 4.85 13.40
CA ARG A 45 0.27 5.17 14.51
C ARG A 45 -0.36 6.06 15.59
N ASN A 46 -1.64 6.37 15.45
CA ASN A 46 -2.33 7.30 16.32
C ASN A 46 -3.71 6.76 16.68
N ALA A 47 -3.84 6.23 17.88
CA ALA A 47 -5.05 5.61 18.38
C ALA A 47 -6.26 6.56 18.36
N ALA A 48 -6.07 7.84 18.72
CA ALA A 48 -7.17 8.81 18.69
C ALA A 48 -7.73 9.03 17.28
N LYS A 49 -6.86 9.07 16.24
CA LYS A 49 -7.31 9.10 14.84
C LYS A 49 -7.95 7.78 14.42
N GLY A 50 -7.48 6.66 14.97
CA GLY A 50 -8.08 5.34 14.76
C GLY A 50 -9.52 5.29 15.26
N GLU A 51 -9.73 5.66 16.51
CA GLU A 51 -11.07 5.69 17.11
C GLU A 51 -12.02 6.67 16.37
N ALA A 52 -11.55 7.85 16.01
CA ALA A 52 -12.33 8.78 15.21
C ALA A 52 -12.71 8.21 13.82
N ALA A 53 -11.83 7.42 13.20
CA ALA A 53 -12.14 6.73 11.94
C ALA A 53 -13.17 5.62 12.14
N LEU A 54 -13.05 4.82 13.19
CA LEU A 54 -14.04 3.79 13.55
C LEU A 54 -15.42 4.40 13.78
N GLU A 55 -15.49 5.48 14.55
CA GLU A 55 -16.77 6.15 14.83
C GLU A 55 -17.47 6.63 13.54
N ARG A 56 -16.70 7.24 12.63
CA ARG A 56 -17.24 7.68 11.33
C ARG A 56 -17.75 6.50 10.48
N ILE A 57 -17.07 5.35 10.52
CA ILE A 57 -17.52 4.16 9.81
C ILE A 57 -18.78 3.59 10.48
N ARG A 58 -18.85 3.54 11.81
CA ARG A 58 -20.04 3.08 12.55
C ARG A 58 -21.27 3.93 12.27
N VAL A 59 -21.09 5.24 12.14
CA VAL A 59 -22.19 6.15 11.74
C VAL A 59 -22.73 5.81 10.36
N ALA A 60 -21.86 5.50 9.40
CA ALA A 60 -22.26 5.14 8.03
C ALA A 60 -22.78 3.68 7.93
N HIS A 61 -22.20 2.76 8.69
CA HIS A 61 -22.48 1.32 8.67
C HIS A 61 -22.55 0.79 10.10
N PRO A 62 -23.70 0.94 10.81
CA PRO A 62 -23.81 0.63 12.24
C PRO A 62 -23.54 -0.84 12.61
N THR A 63 -23.70 -1.76 11.67
CA THR A 63 -23.50 -3.21 11.87
C THR A 63 -22.12 -3.71 11.38
N ALA A 64 -21.27 -2.81 10.91
CA ALA A 64 -19.98 -3.21 10.37
C ALA A 64 -19.05 -3.78 11.45
N ALA A 65 -18.43 -4.92 11.16
CA ALA A 65 -17.39 -5.51 11.99
C ALA A 65 -16.06 -4.78 11.74
N ILE A 66 -15.76 -3.79 12.55
CA ILE A 66 -14.58 -2.95 12.39
C ILE A 66 -13.78 -2.83 13.68
N SER A 67 -12.47 -2.79 13.57
CA SER A 67 -11.55 -2.57 14.67
C SER A 67 -10.34 -1.74 14.25
N TYR A 68 -9.63 -1.20 15.23
CA TYR A 68 -8.37 -0.50 15.02
C TYR A 68 -7.25 -1.21 15.78
N ALA A 69 -6.07 -1.22 15.19
CA ALA A 69 -4.86 -1.72 15.85
C ALA A 69 -3.65 -0.82 15.53
N ASP A 70 -2.84 -0.55 16.54
CA ASP A 70 -1.62 0.23 16.38
C ASP A 70 -0.58 -0.54 15.55
N LEU A 71 -0.04 0.14 14.55
CA LEU A 71 1.02 -0.35 13.68
C LEU A 71 1.87 0.81 13.18
N ASP A 72 3.16 0.80 13.50
CA ASP A 72 4.15 1.68 12.90
C ASP A 72 5.02 0.91 11.88
N LEU A 73 4.81 1.19 10.60
CA LEU A 73 5.60 0.61 9.50
C LEU A 73 7.04 1.15 9.44
N ALA A 74 7.36 2.19 10.21
CA ALA A 74 8.72 2.69 10.37
C ALA A 74 9.48 1.98 11.51
N SER A 75 8.98 0.83 12.01
CA SER A 75 9.61 0.03 13.05
C SER A 75 9.37 -1.46 12.81
N LEU A 76 10.43 -2.21 12.53
CA LEU A 76 10.36 -3.68 12.37
C LEU A 76 9.89 -4.38 13.65
N ALA A 77 10.20 -3.82 14.82
CA ALA A 77 9.71 -4.31 16.10
C ALA A 77 8.18 -4.17 16.19
N SER A 78 7.64 -2.98 15.88
CA SER A 78 6.19 -2.75 15.85
C SER A 78 5.47 -3.68 14.88
N ILE A 79 6.06 -3.91 13.68
CA ILE A 79 5.49 -4.82 12.68
C ILE A 79 5.47 -6.27 13.19
N ARG A 80 6.55 -6.72 13.84
CA ARG A 80 6.61 -8.06 14.43
C ARG A 80 5.54 -8.25 15.49
N GLU A 81 5.51 -7.35 16.47
CA GLU A 81 4.54 -7.39 17.57
C GLU A 81 3.09 -7.32 17.07
N PHE A 82 2.82 -6.47 16.09
CA PHE A 82 1.50 -6.42 15.46
C PHE A 82 1.15 -7.76 14.82
N ALA A 83 2.04 -8.33 13.99
CA ALA A 83 1.78 -9.59 13.29
C ALA A 83 1.56 -10.76 14.26
N GLU A 84 2.31 -10.82 15.37
CA GLU A 84 2.15 -11.84 16.41
C GLU A 84 0.78 -11.70 17.11
N ARG A 85 0.40 -10.48 17.53
CA ARG A 85 -0.92 -10.23 18.14
C ARG A 85 -2.05 -10.54 17.15
N PHE A 86 -1.90 -10.12 15.90
CA PHE A 86 -2.90 -10.35 14.86
C PHE A 86 -3.11 -11.85 14.60
N ALA A 87 -2.03 -12.63 14.53
CA ALA A 87 -2.08 -14.08 14.35
C ALA A 87 -2.63 -14.81 15.59
N GLY A 88 -2.54 -14.22 16.78
CA GLY A 88 -3.17 -14.74 18.00
C GLY A 88 -4.68 -14.53 18.07
N ILE A 89 -5.24 -13.66 17.24
CA ILE A 89 -6.67 -13.31 17.25
C ILE A 89 -7.40 -13.88 16.03
N HIS A 90 -6.70 -13.98 14.88
CA HIS A 90 -7.29 -14.32 13.59
C HIS A 90 -6.65 -15.59 13.00
N ASP A 91 -7.49 -16.50 12.51
CA ASP A 91 -7.03 -17.76 11.90
C ASP A 91 -6.64 -17.59 10.42
N ALA A 92 -7.22 -16.60 9.73
CA ALA A 92 -7.00 -16.33 8.31
C ALA A 92 -7.07 -14.84 8.01
N LEU A 93 -6.50 -14.43 6.86
CA LEU A 93 -6.59 -13.07 6.32
C LEU A 93 -6.92 -13.16 4.83
N ASP A 94 -8.00 -12.52 4.41
CA ASP A 94 -8.47 -12.60 3.02
C ASP A 94 -7.99 -11.45 2.16
N LEU A 95 -7.73 -10.30 2.77
CA LEU A 95 -7.33 -9.10 2.04
C LEU A 95 -6.32 -8.28 2.87
N LEU A 96 -5.14 -8.09 2.32
CA LEU A 96 -4.14 -7.16 2.82
C LEU A 96 -4.00 -5.98 1.87
N VAL A 97 -4.25 -4.76 2.35
CA VAL A 97 -4.05 -3.53 1.58
C VAL A 97 -2.85 -2.77 2.13
N ASN A 98 -1.73 -2.85 1.44
CA ASN A 98 -0.49 -2.13 1.70
C ASN A 98 -0.63 -0.68 1.19
N ASN A 99 -1.34 0.17 1.96
CA ASN A 99 -1.73 1.52 1.57
C ASN A 99 -0.90 2.61 2.23
N ALA A 100 -0.47 2.43 3.47
CA ALA A 100 0.25 3.46 4.21
C ALA A 100 1.48 4.00 3.46
N GLY A 101 1.80 5.26 3.73
CA GLY A 101 3.00 5.85 3.15
C GLY A 101 3.31 7.23 3.70
N VAL A 102 4.51 7.68 3.41
CA VAL A 102 5.00 9.03 3.61
C VAL A 102 5.53 9.58 2.28
N MET A 103 5.46 10.88 2.09
CA MET A 103 5.83 11.49 0.81
C MET A 103 6.66 12.76 1.02
N MET A 104 7.82 12.80 0.40
CA MET A 104 8.64 13.99 0.21
C MET A 104 8.98 14.79 1.50
N PRO A 105 9.44 14.17 2.61
CA PRO A 105 10.04 14.96 3.68
C PRO A 105 11.20 15.78 3.11
N PRO A 106 11.33 17.07 3.50
CA PRO A 106 12.30 17.98 2.85
C PRO A 106 13.77 17.63 3.13
N VAL A 107 14.00 16.90 4.22
CA VAL A 107 15.32 16.39 4.62
C VAL A 107 15.24 14.87 4.81
N ARG A 108 16.40 14.21 4.72
CA ARG A 108 16.48 12.79 4.99
C ARG A 108 16.15 12.50 6.45
N HIS A 109 15.16 11.64 6.66
CA HIS A 109 14.86 11.04 7.94
C HIS A 109 15.08 9.53 7.86
N VAL A 110 15.19 8.88 9.01
CA VAL A 110 15.34 7.43 9.10
C VAL A 110 14.25 6.82 9.98
N THR A 111 13.95 5.56 9.70
CA THR A 111 13.09 4.71 10.54
C THR A 111 13.81 4.33 11.82
N ALA A 112 13.10 3.68 12.76
CA ALA A 112 13.70 3.13 13.98
C ALA A 112 14.85 2.13 13.69
N ASP A 113 14.82 1.50 12.51
CA ASP A 113 15.78 0.48 12.07
C ASP A 113 16.89 1.07 11.15
N GLY A 114 16.94 2.41 11.00
CA GLY A 114 17.98 3.11 10.22
C GLY A 114 17.73 3.22 8.71
N PHE A 115 16.58 2.76 8.20
CA PHE A 115 16.23 2.89 6.78
C PHE A 115 15.79 4.32 6.44
N GLU A 116 16.04 4.78 5.20
CA GLU A 116 15.45 6.02 4.71
C GLU A 116 13.93 5.97 4.88
N LEU A 117 13.35 7.05 5.37
CA LEU A 117 11.98 7.07 5.89
C LEU A 117 10.93 6.64 4.84
N GLN A 118 11.06 7.09 3.58
CA GLN A 118 10.10 6.75 2.53
C GLN A 118 10.29 5.29 2.08
N PHE A 119 11.52 4.87 1.83
CA PHE A 119 11.83 3.50 1.44
C PHE A 119 11.50 2.51 2.56
N GLY A 120 11.85 2.85 3.81
CA GLY A 120 11.55 2.04 4.99
C GLY A 120 10.05 1.89 5.23
N THR A 121 9.30 3.00 5.27
CA THR A 121 7.87 2.97 5.59
C THR A 121 7.01 2.46 4.42
N ASN A 122 7.23 3.01 3.21
CA ASN A 122 6.34 2.73 2.07
C ASN A 122 6.58 1.32 1.50
N TYR A 123 7.80 0.81 1.61
CA TYR A 123 8.21 -0.44 0.98
C TYR A 123 8.65 -1.51 1.98
N LEU A 124 9.79 -1.34 2.67
CA LEU A 124 10.34 -2.38 3.55
C LEU A 124 9.40 -2.80 4.67
N GLY A 125 8.67 -1.83 5.26
CA GLY A 125 7.66 -2.11 6.27
C GLY A 125 6.53 -3.00 5.75
N HIS A 126 6.07 -2.77 4.52
CA HIS A 126 5.05 -3.61 3.89
C HIS A 126 5.59 -4.99 3.48
N VAL A 127 6.85 -5.08 3.04
CA VAL A 127 7.51 -6.38 2.80
C VAL A 127 7.54 -7.20 4.09
N ALA A 128 8.00 -6.60 5.19
CA ALA A 128 8.07 -7.26 6.49
C ALA A 128 6.69 -7.70 7.01
N LEU A 129 5.68 -6.82 6.88
CA LEU A 129 4.30 -7.10 7.28
C LEU A 129 3.71 -8.26 6.46
N THR A 130 3.81 -8.18 5.13
CA THR A 130 3.24 -9.19 4.22
C THR A 130 3.90 -10.56 4.46
N ALA A 131 5.22 -10.61 4.64
CA ALA A 131 5.93 -11.84 4.93
C ALA A 131 5.47 -12.49 6.25
N ARG A 132 5.31 -11.68 7.31
CA ARG A 132 4.86 -12.17 8.62
C ARG A 132 3.40 -12.62 8.63
N LEU A 133 2.56 -12.05 7.78
CA LEU A 133 1.15 -12.43 7.65
C LEU A 133 0.90 -13.49 6.57
N LEU A 134 1.93 -13.96 5.85
CA LEU A 134 1.78 -14.91 4.75
C LEU A 134 1.05 -16.20 5.17
N ALA A 135 1.33 -16.72 6.35
CA ALA A 135 0.67 -17.93 6.86
C ALA A 135 -0.84 -17.73 7.03
N LEU A 136 -1.29 -16.53 7.45
CA LEU A 136 -2.70 -16.17 7.55
C LEU A 136 -3.32 -15.96 6.17
N LEU A 137 -2.62 -15.26 5.28
CA LEU A 137 -3.05 -15.05 3.90
C LEU A 137 -3.29 -16.39 3.18
N ARG A 138 -2.38 -17.34 3.32
CA ARG A 138 -2.52 -18.69 2.70
C ARG A 138 -3.73 -19.48 3.21
N ARG A 139 -4.29 -19.13 4.36
CA ARG A 139 -5.53 -19.73 4.89
C ARG A 139 -6.77 -18.93 4.52
N GLY A 140 -6.62 -17.76 3.94
CA GLY A 140 -7.71 -16.88 3.52
C GLY A 140 -8.53 -17.45 2.36
N GLN A 141 -9.75 -16.96 2.22
CA GLN A 141 -10.64 -17.27 1.11
C GLN A 141 -10.32 -16.38 -0.09
N ARG A 142 -9.71 -16.94 -1.15
CA ARG A 142 -9.26 -16.20 -2.33
C ARG A 142 -8.39 -14.99 -1.92
N PRO A 143 -7.28 -15.24 -1.21
CA PRO A 143 -6.53 -14.18 -0.56
C PRO A 143 -5.91 -13.23 -1.59
N ARG A 144 -5.93 -11.92 -1.26
CA ARG A 144 -5.36 -10.86 -2.09
C ARG A 144 -4.42 -9.97 -1.30
N VAL A 145 -3.35 -9.54 -1.95
CA VAL A 145 -2.46 -8.50 -1.46
C VAL A 145 -2.45 -7.37 -2.48
N VAL A 146 -3.01 -6.21 -2.10
CA VAL A 146 -3.03 -5.02 -2.95
C VAL A 146 -1.98 -4.03 -2.45
N THR A 147 -1.03 -3.67 -3.32
CA THR A 147 0.04 -2.72 -2.96
C THR A 147 -0.20 -1.36 -3.64
N VAL A 148 -0.33 -0.30 -2.83
CA VAL A 148 -0.56 1.04 -3.36
C VAL A 148 0.75 1.68 -3.79
N SER A 149 0.89 1.82 -5.11
CA SER A 149 1.98 2.53 -5.77
C SER A 149 1.58 3.96 -6.15
N SER A 150 2.19 4.53 -7.17
CA SER A 150 1.95 5.88 -7.69
C SER A 150 2.42 5.98 -9.14
N ALA A 151 1.88 6.92 -9.92
CA ALA A 151 2.44 7.32 -11.21
C ALA A 151 3.91 7.79 -11.10
N ALA A 152 4.37 8.15 -9.90
CA ALA A 152 5.77 8.49 -9.60
C ALA A 152 6.76 7.37 -9.97
N HIS A 153 6.34 6.09 -9.99
CA HIS A 153 7.18 4.96 -10.41
C HIS A 153 7.70 5.07 -11.84
N ARG A 154 7.10 5.93 -12.68
CA ARG A 154 7.51 6.20 -14.06
C ARG A 154 8.34 7.49 -14.21
N MET A 155 8.39 8.32 -13.16
CA MET A 155 8.92 9.67 -13.20
C MET A 155 10.32 9.69 -12.58
N GLN A 156 11.35 9.42 -13.39
CA GLN A 156 12.76 9.36 -12.96
C GLN A 156 12.99 8.33 -11.83
N ALA A 157 12.17 7.29 -11.78
CA ALA A 157 12.29 6.27 -10.76
C ALA A 157 13.35 5.23 -11.15
N ALA A 158 14.24 4.92 -10.23
CA ALA A 158 15.20 3.83 -10.33
C ALA A 158 15.41 3.21 -8.92
N ILE A 159 15.86 1.95 -8.87
CA ILE A 159 16.34 1.36 -7.63
C ILE A 159 17.85 1.59 -7.55
N HIS A 160 18.23 2.49 -6.66
CA HIS A 160 19.63 2.87 -6.46
C HIS A 160 20.33 1.88 -5.53
N PHE A 161 20.71 0.71 -6.04
CA PHE A 161 21.31 -0.36 -5.24
C PHE A 161 22.61 0.06 -4.53
N ASP A 162 23.33 1.04 -5.08
CA ASP A 162 24.59 1.56 -4.52
C ASP A 162 24.38 2.61 -3.42
N ASP A 163 23.17 3.17 -3.34
CA ASP A 163 22.75 4.16 -2.32
C ASP A 163 21.26 4.03 -2.01
N LEU A 164 20.83 2.83 -1.70
CA LEU A 164 19.43 2.48 -1.49
C LEU A 164 18.76 3.32 -0.40
N GLN A 165 19.55 3.76 0.57
CA GLN A 165 19.13 4.54 1.73
C GLN A 165 19.37 6.06 1.57
N TRP A 166 19.78 6.52 0.38
CA TRP A 166 20.02 7.94 0.11
C TRP A 166 20.98 8.61 1.12
N GLU A 167 22.05 7.91 1.47
CA GLU A 167 23.04 8.39 2.45
C GLU A 167 24.01 9.41 1.86
N ARG A 168 24.31 9.29 0.56
CA ARG A 168 25.25 10.17 -0.14
C ARG A 168 24.60 11.47 -0.61
N SER A 169 23.38 11.38 -1.16
CA SER A 169 22.69 12.54 -1.73
C SER A 169 21.18 12.35 -1.70
N TYR A 170 20.53 12.90 -0.68
CA TYR A 170 19.09 12.81 -0.53
C TYR A 170 18.36 13.82 -1.42
N ALA A 171 17.41 13.31 -2.20
CA ALA A 171 16.46 14.12 -2.95
C ALA A 171 15.03 13.61 -2.68
N PRO A 172 14.12 14.46 -2.15
CA PRO A 172 12.79 14.03 -1.68
C PRO A 172 11.95 13.31 -2.74
N TRP A 173 11.89 13.85 -3.96
CA TRP A 173 11.11 13.27 -5.04
C TRP A 173 11.70 11.96 -5.57
N PRO A 174 12.99 11.85 -5.93
CA PRO A 174 13.59 10.58 -6.34
C PRO A 174 13.47 9.48 -5.29
N ALA A 175 13.64 9.81 -3.99
CA ALA A 175 13.46 8.84 -2.90
C ALA A 175 12.00 8.34 -2.82
N TYR A 176 11.02 9.23 -2.99
CA TYR A 176 9.62 8.84 -3.10
C TYR A 176 9.38 7.96 -4.33
N ALA A 177 9.86 8.37 -5.51
CA ALA A 177 9.70 7.64 -6.76
C ALA A 177 10.33 6.23 -6.68
N GLN A 178 11.53 6.10 -6.07
CA GLN A 178 12.15 4.81 -5.76
C GLN A 178 11.24 3.94 -4.88
N SER A 179 10.67 4.48 -3.80
CA SER A 179 9.79 3.72 -2.91
C SER A 179 8.54 3.21 -3.63
N LYS A 180 8.00 4.00 -4.58
CA LYS A 180 6.80 3.62 -5.34
C LYS A 180 7.09 2.65 -6.48
N LEU A 181 8.28 2.74 -7.08
CA LEU A 181 8.79 1.72 -8.00
C LEU A 181 9.01 0.39 -7.26
N ALA A 182 9.61 0.43 -6.08
CA ALA A 182 9.82 -0.75 -5.25
C ALA A 182 8.50 -1.44 -4.87
N ASN A 183 7.45 -0.67 -4.55
CA ASN A 183 6.10 -1.19 -4.30
C ASN A 183 5.55 -1.97 -5.50
N LEU A 184 5.71 -1.45 -6.71
CA LEU A 184 5.20 -2.11 -7.91
C LEU A 184 6.01 -3.36 -8.27
N LEU A 185 7.35 -3.27 -8.17
CA LEU A 185 8.23 -4.44 -8.32
C LEU A 185 7.88 -5.54 -7.30
N PHE A 186 7.59 -5.16 -6.05
CA PHE A 186 7.18 -6.10 -5.01
C PHE A 186 5.86 -6.79 -5.34
N ALA A 187 4.84 -6.05 -5.77
CA ALA A 187 3.55 -6.64 -6.10
C ALA A 187 3.68 -7.69 -7.22
N PHE A 188 4.45 -7.39 -8.25
CA PHE A 188 4.67 -8.30 -9.37
C PHE A 188 5.55 -9.51 -8.99
N GLU A 189 6.60 -9.29 -8.17
CA GLU A 189 7.45 -10.37 -7.69
C GLU A 189 6.71 -11.28 -6.72
N LEU A 190 5.88 -10.72 -5.83
CA LEU A 190 5.04 -11.48 -4.91
C LEU A 190 4.09 -12.41 -5.67
N GLN A 191 3.50 -11.95 -6.78
CA GLN A 191 2.67 -12.82 -7.63
C GLN A 191 3.50 -13.95 -8.22
N ARG A 192 4.67 -13.65 -8.83
CA ARG A 192 5.53 -14.69 -9.42
C ARG A 192 5.95 -15.74 -8.41
N ARG A 193 6.29 -15.31 -7.19
CA ARG A 193 6.67 -16.22 -6.10
C ARG A 193 5.46 -16.98 -5.55
N SER A 194 4.30 -16.35 -5.47
CA SER A 194 3.06 -17.04 -5.12
C SER A 194 2.76 -18.19 -6.09
N ASP A 195 2.87 -17.95 -7.40
CA ASP A 195 2.64 -18.96 -8.42
C ASP A 195 3.68 -20.11 -8.33
N ALA A 196 4.96 -19.75 -8.22
CA ALA A 196 6.05 -20.71 -8.15
C ALA A 196 5.98 -21.62 -6.90
N ASN A 197 5.55 -21.07 -5.78
CA ASN A 197 5.53 -21.77 -4.49
C ASN A 197 4.13 -22.29 -4.09
N GLY A 198 3.10 -22.04 -4.90
CA GLY A 198 1.74 -22.50 -4.62
C GLY A 198 1.12 -21.84 -3.38
N TRP A 199 1.41 -20.54 -3.14
CA TRP A 199 0.82 -19.84 -1.98
C TRP A 199 -0.65 -19.52 -2.16
N GLY A 200 -1.15 -19.52 -3.39
CA GLY A 200 -2.57 -19.27 -3.70
C GLY A 200 -2.98 -17.79 -3.56
N LEU A 201 -2.01 -16.87 -3.48
CA LEU A 201 -2.27 -15.44 -3.40
C LEU A 201 -2.51 -14.83 -4.77
N LEU A 202 -3.44 -13.89 -4.86
CA LEU A 202 -3.47 -12.90 -5.92
C LEU A 202 -2.78 -11.65 -5.40
N SER A 203 -1.66 -11.27 -6.00
CA SER A 203 -0.95 -10.02 -5.72
C SER A 203 -1.09 -9.08 -6.91
N ASP A 204 -1.55 -7.87 -6.65
CA ASP A 204 -1.70 -6.81 -7.63
C ASP A 204 -1.37 -5.45 -7.03
N ALA A 205 -1.50 -4.40 -7.83
CA ALA A 205 -1.19 -3.06 -7.40
C ALA A 205 -2.23 -2.05 -7.91
N ALA A 206 -2.27 -0.90 -7.24
CA ALA A 206 -3.11 0.22 -7.65
C ALA A 206 -2.40 1.55 -7.42
N HIS A 207 -2.81 2.60 -8.15
CA HIS A 207 -2.47 3.97 -7.82
C HIS A 207 -3.70 4.86 -7.83
N PRO A 208 -3.73 5.86 -6.93
CA PRO A 208 -4.91 6.70 -6.72
C PRO A 208 -5.02 7.87 -7.69
N GLY A 209 -4.18 7.97 -8.72
CA GLY A 209 -4.01 9.22 -9.46
C GLY A 209 -3.53 10.36 -8.55
N TYR A 210 -4.05 11.57 -8.77
CA TYR A 210 -3.79 12.74 -7.93
C TYR A 210 -4.95 12.98 -6.96
N ALA A 211 -5.06 12.15 -5.92
CA ALA A 211 -6.11 12.25 -4.92
C ALA A 211 -5.77 13.26 -3.81
N ARG A 212 -6.73 14.11 -3.43
CA ARG A 212 -6.58 15.04 -2.30
C ARG A 212 -6.59 14.28 -0.99
N THR A 213 -5.41 14.10 -0.38
CA THR A 213 -5.22 13.42 0.89
C THR A 213 -4.23 14.18 1.78
N GLY A 214 -4.22 13.90 3.07
CA GLY A 214 -3.23 14.45 4.00
C GLY A 214 -1.78 14.05 3.71
N LEU A 215 -1.55 13.07 2.83
CA LEU A 215 -0.21 12.62 2.45
C LEU A 215 0.61 13.74 1.80
N GLN A 216 -0.03 14.57 0.98
CA GLN A 216 0.61 15.67 0.24
C GLN A 216 1.06 16.83 1.14
N SER A 217 0.52 16.93 2.34
CA SER A 217 0.87 17.98 3.31
C SER A 217 1.69 17.48 4.49
N ALA A 218 1.48 16.26 4.94
CA ALA A 218 2.12 15.72 6.14
C ALA A 218 3.63 15.50 5.97
N GLY A 219 4.08 14.93 4.85
CA GLY A 219 5.50 14.70 4.58
C GLY A 219 6.27 16.01 4.34
N PRO A 220 5.84 16.87 3.39
CA PRO A 220 6.47 18.17 3.15
C PRO A 220 6.48 19.11 4.35
N ALA A 221 5.56 18.97 5.28
CA ALA A 221 5.50 19.76 6.52
C ALA A 221 6.52 19.31 7.59
N LEU A 222 7.11 18.12 7.46
CA LEU A 222 8.12 17.65 8.40
C LEU A 222 9.38 18.55 8.36
N GLY A 223 9.57 19.35 9.41
CA GLY A 223 10.72 20.23 9.56
C GLY A 223 10.67 21.55 8.78
N ARG A 224 9.52 21.94 8.16
CA ARG A 224 9.35 23.23 7.49
C ARG A 224 8.41 24.17 8.23
N THR A 225 8.84 25.45 8.28
CA THR A 225 8.04 26.55 8.84
C THR A 225 7.40 27.45 7.76
N ARG A 226 7.76 27.27 6.47
CA ARG A 226 7.25 28.08 5.36
C ARG A 226 6.86 27.22 4.15
N PRO A 227 5.77 27.57 3.41
CA PRO A 227 5.37 26.88 2.20
C PRO A 227 6.44 27.03 1.09
N SER A 228 6.62 26.01 0.25
CA SER A 228 7.50 26.06 -0.92
C SER A 228 6.75 26.60 -2.14
N LEU A 229 7.50 27.00 -3.18
CA LEU A 229 6.92 27.37 -4.48
C LEU A 229 6.11 26.20 -5.06
N PHE A 230 6.54 24.96 -4.84
CA PHE A 230 5.79 23.75 -5.22
C PHE A 230 4.44 23.65 -4.53
N ASP A 231 4.34 24.02 -3.24
CA ASP A 231 3.08 24.01 -2.49
C ASP A 231 2.09 25.04 -3.07
N VAL A 232 2.59 26.18 -3.53
CA VAL A 232 1.78 27.24 -4.15
C VAL A 232 1.28 26.80 -5.52
N VAL A 233 2.16 26.27 -6.37
CA VAL A 233 1.82 25.80 -7.73
C VAL A 233 0.87 24.59 -7.65
N SER A 234 1.12 23.65 -6.74
CA SER A 234 0.25 22.49 -6.56
C SER A 234 -1.17 22.90 -6.13
N LYS A 235 -1.31 23.90 -5.27
CA LYS A 235 -2.63 24.45 -4.87
C LYS A 235 -3.39 25.11 -6.02
N LEU A 236 -2.70 25.69 -6.99
CA LEU A 236 -3.33 26.31 -8.17
C LEU A 236 -3.81 25.26 -9.18
N ILE A 237 -3.07 24.14 -9.34
CA ILE A 237 -3.39 23.07 -10.31
C ILE A 237 -4.37 22.04 -9.70
N ALA A 238 -4.33 21.85 -8.38
CA ALA A 238 -5.13 20.86 -7.65
C ALA A 238 -6.63 20.85 -8.02
N PRO A 239 -7.34 21.99 -8.15
CA PRO A 239 -8.76 21.97 -8.46
C PRO A 239 -9.10 21.29 -9.79
N PHE A 240 -8.20 21.34 -10.76
CA PHE A 240 -8.42 20.83 -12.11
C PHE A 240 -7.89 19.41 -12.33
N ALA A 241 -6.84 19.03 -11.61
CA ALA A 241 -6.14 17.75 -11.82
C ALA A 241 -6.43 16.72 -10.73
N SER A 242 -6.91 17.14 -9.54
CA SER A 242 -7.12 16.22 -8.41
C SER A 242 -8.53 15.63 -8.39
N GLN A 243 -8.63 14.48 -7.75
CA GLN A 243 -9.91 13.83 -7.42
C GLN A 243 -10.08 13.70 -5.91
N SER A 244 -11.30 13.31 -5.47
CA SER A 244 -11.58 13.06 -4.06
C SER A 244 -10.79 11.86 -3.54
N ALA A 245 -10.66 11.71 -2.21
CA ALA A 245 -10.07 10.50 -1.63
C ALA A 245 -10.93 9.27 -1.93
N ALA A 246 -12.25 9.41 -1.99
CA ALA A 246 -13.17 8.32 -2.36
C ALA A 246 -12.92 7.84 -3.79
N ASP A 247 -12.84 8.77 -4.78
CA ASP A 247 -12.52 8.39 -6.15
C ASP A 247 -11.10 7.80 -6.27
N GLY A 248 -10.14 8.36 -5.52
CA GLY A 248 -8.78 7.84 -5.47
C GLY A 248 -8.65 6.44 -4.85
N ALA A 249 -9.61 6.02 -4.03
CA ALA A 249 -9.65 4.68 -3.46
C ALA A 249 -10.20 3.62 -4.45
N LEU A 250 -10.95 4.03 -5.50
CA LEU A 250 -11.59 3.11 -6.44
C LEU A 250 -10.61 2.14 -7.11
N PRO A 251 -9.41 2.54 -7.59
CA PRO A 251 -8.46 1.57 -8.15
C PRO A 251 -8.00 0.50 -7.13
N THR A 252 -7.78 0.89 -5.88
CA THR A 252 -7.45 -0.05 -4.81
C THR A 252 -8.60 -1.00 -4.52
N LEU A 253 -9.83 -0.51 -4.48
CA LEU A 253 -11.03 -1.32 -4.27
C LEU A 253 -11.28 -2.26 -5.44
N PHE A 254 -11.05 -1.83 -6.68
CA PHE A 254 -11.11 -2.69 -7.86
C PHE A 254 -10.11 -3.83 -7.76
N ALA A 255 -8.83 -3.53 -7.50
CA ALA A 255 -7.79 -4.53 -7.29
C ALA A 255 -8.18 -5.53 -6.18
N ALA A 256 -8.70 -5.01 -5.06
CA ALA A 256 -9.07 -5.79 -3.89
C ALA A 256 -10.26 -6.73 -4.10
N THR A 257 -11.25 -6.34 -4.91
CA THR A 257 -12.57 -6.99 -4.88
C THR A 257 -13.10 -7.43 -6.23
N SER A 258 -12.70 -6.77 -7.33
CA SER A 258 -13.25 -7.08 -8.65
C SER A 258 -12.87 -8.51 -9.08
N PRO A 259 -13.83 -9.28 -9.65
CA PRO A 259 -13.52 -10.55 -10.30
C PRO A 259 -12.67 -10.37 -11.56
N ASP A 260 -12.67 -9.18 -12.14
CA ASP A 260 -11.88 -8.85 -13.34
C ASP A 260 -10.43 -8.46 -13.03
N ALA A 261 -10.10 -8.25 -11.75
CA ALA A 261 -8.73 -7.98 -11.33
C ALA A 261 -7.84 -9.22 -11.59
N LYS A 262 -6.71 -8.98 -12.25
CA LYS A 262 -5.79 -10.04 -12.71
C LYS A 262 -4.58 -10.15 -11.80
N PRO A 263 -3.99 -11.35 -11.65
CA PRO A 263 -2.70 -11.52 -11.01
C PRO A 263 -1.64 -10.59 -11.63
N ALA A 264 -0.83 -9.95 -10.80
CA ALA A 264 0.13 -8.92 -11.20
C ALA A 264 -0.50 -7.77 -12.00
N GLY A 265 -1.81 -7.50 -11.81
CA GLY A 265 -2.48 -6.35 -12.41
C GLY A 265 -2.02 -5.04 -11.79
N TYR A 266 -2.16 -3.95 -12.54
CA TYR A 266 -1.94 -2.60 -12.04
C TYR A 266 -3.08 -1.70 -12.47
N TYR A 267 -3.75 -1.06 -11.53
CA TYR A 267 -5.00 -0.33 -11.76
C TYR A 267 -4.87 1.14 -11.34
N GLY A 268 -5.49 2.01 -12.10
CA GLY A 268 -5.49 3.45 -11.86
C GLY A 268 -6.60 4.17 -12.61
N PRO A 269 -6.77 5.48 -12.38
CA PRO A 269 -7.70 6.29 -13.15
C PRO A 269 -7.22 6.42 -14.59
N GLN A 270 -8.15 6.60 -15.55
CA GLN A 270 -7.85 6.55 -16.97
C GLN A 270 -7.77 7.93 -17.65
N ASP A 271 -8.29 8.98 -17.01
CA ASP A 271 -8.36 10.30 -17.61
C ASP A 271 -7.18 11.18 -17.15
N PHE A 272 -6.94 12.21 -17.94
CA PHE A 272 -5.97 13.28 -17.63
C PHE A 272 -4.61 12.74 -17.17
N PHE A 273 -3.97 11.95 -18.03
CA PHE A 273 -2.68 11.29 -17.76
C PHE A 273 -2.68 10.38 -16.54
N GLU A 274 -3.79 9.70 -16.28
CA GLU A 274 -4.01 8.85 -15.11
C GLU A 274 -4.02 9.61 -13.77
N MET A 275 -4.39 10.89 -13.79
CA MET A 275 -4.53 11.68 -12.57
C MET A 275 -5.91 11.57 -11.93
N ARG A 276 -6.96 11.32 -12.72
CA ARG A 276 -8.37 11.20 -12.30
C ARG A 276 -9.17 10.35 -13.27
N GLY A 277 -10.42 10.09 -12.95
CA GLY A 277 -11.38 9.45 -13.85
C GLY A 277 -11.69 8.00 -13.52
N PRO A 278 -12.34 7.26 -14.44
CA PRO A 278 -12.78 5.90 -14.21
C PRO A 278 -11.60 4.96 -13.98
N VAL A 279 -11.85 3.87 -13.24
CA VAL A 279 -10.84 2.84 -13.00
C VAL A 279 -10.60 2.01 -14.25
N GLY A 280 -9.34 1.72 -14.52
CA GLY A 280 -8.92 0.81 -15.59
C GLY A 280 -7.50 0.31 -15.36
N VAL A 281 -6.97 -0.40 -16.37
CA VAL A 281 -5.59 -0.88 -16.36
C VAL A 281 -4.64 0.31 -16.52
N ALA A 282 -3.76 0.48 -15.55
CA ALA A 282 -2.79 1.57 -15.51
C ALA A 282 -1.51 1.24 -16.30
N ARG A 283 -0.79 2.27 -16.73
CA ARG A 283 0.48 2.12 -17.44
C ARG A 283 1.59 1.70 -16.48
N VAL A 284 2.30 0.65 -16.84
CA VAL A 284 3.48 0.16 -16.12
C VAL A 284 4.73 0.74 -16.78
N GLY A 285 5.56 1.42 -15.99
CA GLY A 285 6.87 1.89 -16.46
C GLY A 285 7.80 0.71 -16.77
N PRO A 286 8.69 0.81 -17.80
CA PRO A 286 9.59 -0.28 -18.15
C PRO A 286 10.47 -0.74 -16.99
N GLN A 287 10.86 0.17 -16.09
CA GLN A 287 11.66 -0.15 -14.88
C GLN A 287 10.94 -1.14 -13.95
N ALA A 288 9.61 -1.09 -13.88
CA ALA A 288 8.80 -1.97 -13.04
C ALA A 288 8.59 -3.36 -13.67
N GLN A 289 8.99 -3.56 -14.93
CA GLN A 289 8.90 -4.84 -15.63
C GLN A 289 10.21 -5.63 -15.59
N ASP A 290 11.28 -5.05 -15.05
CA ASP A 290 12.58 -5.71 -14.93
C ASP A 290 12.55 -6.76 -13.82
N LYS A 291 12.45 -8.03 -14.23
CA LYS A 291 12.40 -9.17 -13.33
C LYS A 291 13.71 -9.38 -12.57
N ALA A 292 14.85 -9.04 -13.15
CA ALA A 292 16.15 -9.19 -12.50
C ALA A 292 16.30 -8.16 -11.38
N VAL A 293 15.90 -6.92 -11.63
CA VAL A 293 15.83 -5.87 -10.60
C VAL A 293 14.86 -6.26 -9.49
N ALA A 294 13.68 -6.80 -9.84
CA ALA A 294 12.69 -7.23 -8.85
C ALA A 294 13.21 -8.36 -7.95
N ALA A 295 13.82 -9.39 -8.53
CA ALA A 295 14.41 -10.51 -7.77
C ALA A 295 15.57 -10.03 -6.87
N ARG A 296 16.48 -9.21 -7.40
CA ARG A 296 17.59 -8.64 -6.60
C ARG A 296 17.08 -7.80 -5.44
N LEU A 297 16.03 -6.97 -5.69
CA LEU A 297 15.40 -6.14 -4.66
C LEU A 297 14.71 -6.99 -3.60
N TRP A 298 14.04 -8.06 -4.00
CA TRP A 298 13.41 -9.02 -3.07
C TRP A 298 14.41 -9.64 -2.13
N ASP A 299 15.49 -10.24 -2.66
CA ASP A 299 16.52 -10.93 -1.87
C ASP A 299 17.24 -9.96 -0.92
N LEU A 300 17.44 -8.70 -1.36
CA LEU A 300 18.00 -7.66 -0.50
C LEU A 300 17.03 -7.26 0.61
N SER A 301 15.74 -7.16 0.30
CA SER A 301 14.71 -6.80 1.26
C SER A 301 14.55 -7.87 2.35
N GLU A 302 14.58 -9.16 2.00
CA GLU A 302 14.59 -10.25 2.99
C GLU A 302 15.70 -10.08 4.03
N ARG A 303 16.90 -9.75 3.55
CA ARG A 303 18.07 -9.52 4.44
C ARG A 303 17.89 -8.29 5.31
N LEU A 304 17.41 -7.17 4.72
CA LEU A 304 17.22 -5.90 5.43
C LEU A 304 16.17 -5.99 6.52
N VAL A 305 15.06 -6.68 6.25
CA VAL A 305 13.96 -6.76 7.23
C VAL A 305 13.99 -8.04 8.09
N GLY A 306 14.98 -8.88 7.89
CA GLY A 306 15.18 -10.09 8.70
C GLY A 306 14.04 -11.10 8.60
N VAL A 307 13.43 -11.24 7.42
CA VAL A 307 12.40 -12.26 7.14
C VAL A 307 12.87 -13.21 6.07
N ARG A 308 12.26 -14.40 6.03
CA ARG A 308 12.39 -15.35 4.93
C ARG A 308 11.00 -15.78 4.48
N TRP A 309 10.81 -15.85 3.18
CA TRP A 309 9.58 -16.38 2.61
C TRP A 309 9.71 -17.89 2.47
N PRO A 310 8.65 -18.66 2.77
CA PRO A 310 8.69 -20.09 2.65
C PRO A 310 8.78 -20.51 1.18
N GLU A 311 9.79 -21.29 0.84
CA GLU A 311 9.92 -21.91 -0.47
C GLU A 311 9.17 -23.25 -0.50
N ARG A 312 8.74 -23.66 -1.68
CA ARG A 312 8.18 -25.00 -1.89
C ARG A 312 9.30 -26.02 -1.70
N VAL A 313 9.19 -26.82 -0.66
CA VAL A 313 10.03 -28.02 -0.54
C VAL A 313 9.61 -28.95 -1.68
N LEU A 314 10.41 -29.04 -2.74
CA LEU A 314 10.23 -30.09 -3.73
C LEU A 314 10.48 -31.39 -2.97
N ALA A 315 9.43 -32.23 -2.84
CA ALA A 315 9.64 -33.60 -2.38
C ALA A 315 10.70 -34.20 -3.29
N ALA A 316 11.79 -34.71 -2.69
CA ALA A 316 12.77 -35.44 -3.43
C ALA A 316 12.06 -36.61 -4.12
N ALA A 317 12.16 -36.65 -5.47
CA ALA A 317 11.58 -37.70 -6.30
C ALA A 317 12.29 -39.02 -6.09
#